data_9bc3bf1c60c7e3ce41d7a30a0c5d461a
#
_entry.id   9bc3bf1c60c7e3ce41d7a30a0c5d461a
#
_cell.length_a   1.000
_cell.length_b   1.000
_cell.length_c   1.000
_cell.angle_alpha   90.00
_cell.angle_beta   90.00
_cell.angle_gamma   90.00
#
_symmetry.space_group_name_H-M   'P 1'
#
loop_
_entity.id
_entity.type
_entity.pdbx_description
1 polymer ?
#
loop_
_entity_poly.entity_id
_entity_poly.type
_entity_poly.pdbx_seq_one_letter_code
_entity_poly.pdbx_strand_id
1 'polypeptide(L)'
;KEGAADEARIFDGVVVFDEGHAMANAAGGKSDRGDKAASQQGRAGLRLQRALPDARVVYVSATGASEVESLAYAERLGLWGSADFPFATRSEFIAAVEDGGVATMEVLARDLKAMGLYASRSLSFEGVEYEILEHALTEEQVRIYDSYAEAYQVIHNRLDQALEACSITSATGTLNKNAKAAARSAFESTKQRFFNHLLTSMKTPTLIGTINQDVADGHAAIVQLISTGQSITERRLAEIPTVEWNDIQVDVTPREI
;
A
#
# COMPACT_ATOMS: atom_id res chain seq x y z
N LYS A 1 47.86 -26.76 7.74
CA LYS A 1 47.20 -25.52 8.25
C LYS A 1 45.73 -25.75 8.05
N GLU A 2 45.08 -26.34 9.00
CA GLU A 2 43.62 -26.47 9.09
C GLU A 2 43.07 -25.06 9.35
N GLY A 3 42.26 -24.55 8.40
CA GLY A 3 41.53 -23.33 8.54
C GLY A 3 40.45 -23.54 9.60
N ALA A 4 40.42 -22.66 10.59
CA ALA A 4 39.28 -22.53 11.49
C ALA A 4 38.03 -22.31 10.62
N ALA A 5 37.07 -23.22 10.76
CA ALA A 5 35.74 -23.03 10.25
C ALA A 5 35.20 -21.74 10.92
N ASP A 6 34.88 -20.75 10.11
CA ASP A 6 34.24 -19.53 10.56
C ASP A 6 32.91 -19.98 11.21
N GLU A 7 32.83 -19.97 12.53
CA GLU A 7 31.59 -20.19 13.24
C GLU A 7 30.64 -19.09 12.79
N ALA A 8 29.77 -19.41 11.86
CA ALA A 8 28.73 -18.51 11.42
C ALA A 8 28.00 -18.01 12.67
N ARG A 9 28.19 -16.75 13.01
CA ARG A 9 27.51 -16.12 14.15
C ARG A 9 26.01 -16.25 13.92
N ILE A 10 25.37 -17.13 14.67
CA ILE A 10 23.93 -17.31 14.65
C ILE A 10 23.33 -16.04 15.25
N PHE A 11 22.49 -15.37 14.47
CA PHE A 11 21.79 -14.18 14.95
C PHE A 11 20.61 -14.61 15.85
N ASP A 12 20.72 -14.36 17.13
CA ASP A 12 19.72 -14.64 18.18
C ASP A 12 18.99 -13.36 18.69
N GLY A 13 19.17 -12.26 17.97
CA GLY A 13 18.59 -10.96 18.30
C GLY A 13 17.10 -10.86 18.01
N VAL A 14 16.61 -9.63 17.95
CA VAL A 14 15.21 -9.30 17.64
C VAL A 14 15.11 -8.67 16.25
N VAL A 15 14.20 -9.17 15.43
CA VAL A 15 13.79 -8.57 14.15
C VAL A 15 12.41 -7.95 14.33
N VAL A 16 12.28 -6.65 14.14
CA VAL A 16 11.01 -5.93 14.20
C VAL A 16 10.58 -5.58 12.79
N PHE A 17 9.43 -6.09 12.38
CA PHE A 17 8.76 -5.67 11.14
C PHE A 17 7.75 -4.59 11.47
N ASP A 18 8.18 -3.33 11.32
CA ASP A 18 7.28 -2.19 11.39
C ASP A 18 6.43 -2.12 10.13
N GLU A 19 5.19 -1.68 10.27
CA GLU A 19 4.18 -1.75 9.21
C GLU A 19 4.08 -3.16 8.59
N GLY A 20 4.03 -4.17 9.45
CA GLY A 20 4.02 -5.58 9.07
C GLY A 20 2.94 -5.93 8.02
N HIS A 21 1.83 -5.18 7.98
CA HIS A 21 0.78 -5.33 6.97
C HIS A 21 1.28 -5.15 5.52
N ALA A 22 2.41 -4.46 5.28
CA ALA A 22 3.03 -4.36 3.96
C ALA A 22 3.46 -5.73 3.40
N MET A 23 3.60 -6.74 4.27
CA MET A 23 3.91 -8.12 3.90
C MET A 23 2.65 -9.00 3.70
N ALA A 24 1.45 -8.47 3.86
CA ALA A 24 0.19 -9.23 3.84
C ALA A 24 0.05 -10.16 2.63
N ASN A 25 0.48 -9.73 1.44
CA ASN A 25 0.45 -10.56 0.24
C ASN A 25 1.70 -11.46 0.08
N ALA A 26 2.16 -12.09 1.16
CA ALA A 26 3.34 -12.97 1.13
C ALA A 26 3.09 -14.32 0.44
N ALA A 27 1.84 -14.77 0.44
CA ALA A 27 1.43 -16.03 -0.15
C ALA A 27 1.01 -15.93 -1.63
N GLY A 28 0.63 -14.73 -2.08
CA GLY A 28 -0.25 -14.62 -3.25
C GLY A 28 -1.68 -15.01 -2.90
N GLY A 29 -2.57 -15.04 -3.84
CA GLY A 29 -3.96 -15.41 -3.63
C GLY A 29 -4.76 -15.36 -4.92
N LYS A 30 -6.06 -15.62 -4.82
CA LYS A 30 -7.02 -15.41 -5.89
C LYS A 30 -7.73 -14.09 -5.66
N SER A 31 -7.96 -13.34 -6.69
CA SER A 31 -8.77 -12.12 -6.66
C SER A 31 -9.83 -12.20 -7.75
N ASP A 32 -10.86 -11.36 -7.68
CA ASP A 32 -11.90 -11.24 -8.72
C ASP A 32 -11.35 -10.95 -10.12
N ARG A 33 -10.06 -10.54 -10.20
CA ARG A 33 -9.35 -10.24 -11.45
C ARG A 33 -8.33 -11.32 -11.85
N GLY A 34 -8.33 -12.49 -11.18
CA GLY A 34 -7.42 -13.60 -11.44
C GLY A 34 -6.38 -13.83 -10.32
N ASP A 35 -5.41 -14.71 -10.59
CA ASP A 35 -4.38 -15.06 -9.61
C ASP A 35 -3.46 -13.87 -9.32
N LYS A 36 -3.31 -13.56 -8.03
CA LYS A 36 -2.43 -12.51 -7.53
C LYS A 36 -1.11 -13.13 -7.07
N ALA A 37 -0.02 -12.77 -7.74
CA ALA A 37 1.31 -13.22 -7.33
C ALA A 37 1.70 -12.65 -5.96
N ALA A 38 2.48 -13.42 -5.19
CA ALA A 38 3.04 -12.97 -3.93
C ALA A 38 3.90 -11.71 -4.11
N SER A 39 3.74 -10.73 -3.23
CA SER A 39 4.50 -9.47 -3.27
C SER A 39 5.99 -9.71 -3.03
N GLN A 40 6.84 -8.85 -3.62
CA GLN A 40 8.28 -8.92 -3.38
C GLN A 40 8.63 -8.68 -1.91
N GLN A 41 7.96 -7.73 -1.25
CA GLN A 41 8.12 -7.44 0.18
C GLN A 41 7.73 -8.64 1.04
N GLY A 42 6.58 -9.25 0.80
CA GLY A 42 6.14 -10.44 1.52
C GLY A 42 7.11 -11.61 1.36
N ARG A 43 7.59 -11.85 0.14
CA ARG A 43 8.60 -12.89 -0.12
C ARG A 43 9.94 -12.61 0.56
N ALA A 44 10.39 -11.35 0.56
CA ALA A 44 11.62 -10.95 1.23
C ALA A 44 11.50 -11.12 2.75
N GLY A 45 10.38 -10.70 3.36
CA GLY A 45 10.12 -10.88 4.78
C GLY A 45 10.10 -12.35 5.20
N LEU A 46 9.46 -13.23 4.43
CA LEU A 46 9.49 -14.68 4.69
C LEU A 46 10.90 -15.27 4.56
N ARG A 47 11.66 -14.87 3.55
CA ARG A 47 13.05 -15.33 3.37
C ARG A 47 13.92 -14.90 4.56
N LEU A 48 13.79 -13.67 5.03
CA LEU A 48 14.54 -13.17 6.18
C LEU A 48 14.22 -13.97 7.44
N GLN A 49 12.95 -14.21 7.73
CA GLN A 49 12.52 -15.01 8.88
C GLN A 49 13.11 -16.42 8.86
N ARG A 50 13.14 -17.07 7.68
CA ARG A 50 13.68 -18.41 7.50
C ARG A 50 15.20 -18.45 7.54
N ALA A 51 15.87 -17.38 7.11
CA ALA A 51 17.33 -17.26 7.15
C ALA A 51 17.86 -17.02 8.58
N LEU A 52 17.02 -16.56 9.50
CA LEU A 52 17.35 -16.23 10.87
C LEU A 52 16.47 -17.03 11.84
N PRO A 53 16.64 -18.36 11.93
CA PRO A 53 15.73 -19.23 12.68
C PRO A 53 15.72 -18.93 14.18
N ASP A 54 16.84 -18.48 14.76
CA ASP A 54 17.00 -18.21 16.19
C ASP A 54 16.60 -16.77 16.57
N ALA A 55 16.35 -15.91 15.60
CA ALA A 55 15.86 -14.55 15.84
C ALA A 55 14.45 -14.55 16.42
N ARG A 56 14.22 -13.67 17.40
CA ARG A 56 12.87 -13.34 17.87
C ARG A 56 12.23 -12.35 16.89
N VAL A 57 10.99 -12.59 16.51
CA VAL A 57 10.31 -11.75 15.52
C VAL A 57 9.13 -11.04 16.14
N VAL A 58 9.07 -9.74 15.94
CA VAL A 58 7.96 -8.87 16.36
C VAL A 58 7.33 -8.23 15.12
N TYR A 59 6.04 -8.37 14.98
CA TYR A 59 5.27 -7.69 13.93
C TYR A 59 4.52 -6.52 14.55
N VAL A 60 4.69 -5.33 14.00
CA VAL A 60 4.02 -4.10 14.43
C VAL A 60 3.18 -3.58 13.28
N SER A 61 1.93 -3.25 13.56
CA SER A 61 1.03 -2.67 12.55
C SER A 61 -0.07 -1.86 13.23
N ALA A 62 -0.40 -0.71 12.68
CA ALA A 62 -1.55 0.08 13.11
C ALA A 62 -2.87 -0.55 12.67
N THR A 63 -2.88 -1.23 11.54
CA THR A 63 -4.01 -2.00 11.01
C THR A 63 -3.74 -3.47 11.27
N GLY A 64 -4.48 -4.07 12.20
CA GLY A 64 -4.43 -5.51 12.42
C GLY A 64 -4.79 -6.29 11.15
N ALA A 65 -4.72 -7.60 11.21
CA ALA A 65 -5.17 -8.43 10.10
C ALA A 65 -6.67 -8.21 9.87
N SER A 66 -6.99 -7.48 8.81
CA SER A 66 -8.38 -7.28 8.36
C SER A 66 -8.92 -8.52 7.64
N GLU A 67 -8.02 -9.33 7.09
CA GLU A 67 -8.29 -10.55 6.35
C GLU A 67 -7.30 -11.63 6.78
N VAL A 68 -7.74 -12.89 6.76
CA VAL A 68 -6.91 -14.03 7.20
C VAL A 68 -5.65 -14.18 6.37
N GLU A 69 -5.78 -13.98 5.06
CA GLU A 69 -4.66 -14.03 4.12
C GLU A 69 -3.55 -13.04 4.49
N SER A 70 -3.95 -11.95 5.17
CA SER A 70 -3.01 -10.95 5.67
C SER A 70 -2.08 -11.47 6.77
N LEU A 71 -2.39 -12.61 7.40
CA LEU A 71 -1.53 -13.28 8.38
C LEU A 71 -0.48 -14.22 7.75
N ALA A 72 -0.54 -14.43 6.44
CA ALA A 72 0.32 -15.39 5.73
C ALA A 72 1.83 -15.12 5.88
N TYR A 73 2.24 -13.92 6.29
CA TYR A 73 3.63 -13.57 6.57
C TYR A 73 4.09 -13.91 7.99
N ALA A 74 3.16 -14.16 8.90
CA ALA A 74 3.44 -14.27 10.34
C ALA A 74 3.81 -15.70 10.77
N GLU A 75 4.76 -16.33 10.06
CA GLU A 75 5.20 -17.71 10.30
C GLU A 75 5.70 -17.93 11.75
N ARG A 76 6.24 -16.87 12.37
CA ARG A 76 6.85 -16.96 13.71
C ARG A 76 5.84 -16.89 14.87
N LEU A 77 4.55 -16.66 14.58
CA LEU A 77 3.49 -16.79 15.57
C LEU A 77 3.09 -18.24 15.85
N GLY A 78 3.59 -19.21 15.05
CA GLY A 78 3.29 -20.62 15.24
C GLY A 78 1.85 -21.02 14.93
N LEU A 79 1.14 -20.26 14.10
CA LEU A 79 -0.27 -20.48 13.74
C LEU A 79 -0.49 -21.77 12.95
N TRP A 80 0.54 -22.33 12.38
CA TRP A 80 0.58 -23.60 11.67
C TRP A 80 1.93 -24.30 11.84
N GLY A 81 1.96 -25.61 11.64
CA GLY A 81 3.18 -26.41 11.72
C GLY A 81 3.77 -26.54 13.12
N SER A 82 3.04 -26.16 14.17
CA SER A 82 3.42 -26.33 15.57
C SER A 82 2.49 -27.30 16.26
N ALA A 83 2.90 -27.82 17.43
CA ALA A 83 2.08 -28.74 18.22
C ALA A 83 0.90 -28.04 18.91
N ASP A 84 0.95 -26.73 19.05
CA ASP A 84 -0.04 -25.93 19.78
C ASP A 84 -1.26 -25.56 18.92
N PHE A 85 -1.14 -25.70 17.60
CA PHE A 85 -2.21 -25.39 16.66
C PHE A 85 -2.56 -26.60 15.77
N PRO A 86 -3.85 -26.79 15.42
CA PRO A 86 -4.31 -27.97 14.71
C PRO A 86 -3.99 -27.98 13.22
N PHE A 87 -3.31 -26.96 12.70
CA PHE A 87 -3.06 -26.79 11.26
C PHE A 87 -1.63 -27.20 10.92
N ALA A 88 -1.48 -28.19 10.04
CA ALA A 88 -0.16 -28.64 9.60
C ALA A 88 0.48 -27.66 8.62
N THR A 89 -0.34 -26.93 7.85
CA THR A 89 0.13 -26.00 6.82
C THR A 89 -0.57 -24.64 6.90
N ARG A 90 0.10 -23.62 6.36
CA ARG A 90 -0.47 -22.28 6.21
C ARG A 90 -1.79 -22.30 5.43
N SER A 91 -1.87 -23.09 4.35
CA SER A 91 -3.06 -23.15 3.51
C SER A 91 -4.26 -23.73 4.26
N GLU A 92 -4.04 -24.72 5.10
CA GLU A 92 -5.08 -25.29 5.98
C GLU A 92 -5.57 -24.27 6.99
N PHE A 93 -4.65 -23.53 7.61
CA PHE A 93 -4.98 -22.46 8.55
C PHE A 93 -5.84 -21.38 7.88
N ILE A 94 -5.40 -20.87 6.73
CA ILE A 94 -6.13 -19.83 5.98
C ILE A 94 -7.53 -20.33 5.62
N ALA A 95 -7.65 -21.49 5.01
CA ALA A 95 -8.93 -22.07 4.59
C ALA A 95 -9.89 -22.27 5.78
N ALA A 96 -9.40 -22.76 6.91
CA ALA A 96 -10.23 -23.00 8.08
C ALA A 96 -10.73 -21.70 8.73
N VAL A 97 -9.91 -20.64 8.74
CA VAL A 97 -10.31 -19.36 9.31
C VAL A 97 -11.22 -18.58 8.35
N GLU A 98 -11.00 -18.67 7.03
CA GLU A 98 -11.90 -18.12 6.02
C GLU A 98 -13.31 -18.74 6.11
N ASP A 99 -13.38 -20.06 6.23
CA ASP A 99 -14.64 -20.79 6.37
C ASP A 99 -15.40 -20.38 7.65
N GLY A 100 -14.69 -20.13 8.74
CA GLY A 100 -15.25 -19.67 10.01
C GLY A 100 -15.52 -18.17 10.09
N GLY A 101 -15.01 -17.37 9.16
CA GLY A 101 -15.25 -15.94 9.03
C GLY A 101 -14.80 -15.10 10.23
N VAL A 102 -15.48 -13.96 10.44
CA VAL A 102 -15.11 -12.96 11.46
C VAL A 102 -15.12 -13.56 12.88
N ALA A 103 -16.06 -14.43 13.20
CA ALA A 103 -16.16 -15.06 14.51
C ALA A 103 -14.89 -15.89 14.85
N THR A 104 -14.37 -16.62 13.87
CA THR A 104 -13.12 -17.40 14.04
C THR A 104 -11.92 -16.48 14.21
N MET A 105 -11.86 -15.36 13.48
CA MET A 105 -10.81 -14.34 13.66
C MET A 105 -10.84 -13.74 15.07
N GLU A 106 -12.01 -13.45 15.63
CA GLU A 106 -12.14 -12.93 16.98
C GLU A 106 -11.68 -13.92 18.03
N VAL A 107 -12.06 -15.21 17.88
CA VAL A 107 -11.60 -16.28 18.77
C VAL A 107 -10.09 -16.42 18.70
N LEU A 108 -9.52 -16.48 17.50
CA LEU A 108 -8.08 -16.54 17.28
C LEU A 108 -7.36 -15.36 17.96
N ALA A 109 -7.84 -14.14 17.74
CA ALA A 109 -7.24 -12.93 18.34
C ALA A 109 -7.28 -12.99 19.87
N ARG A 110 -8.39 -13.46 20.45
CA ARG A 110 -8.54 -13.64 21.90
C ARG A 110 -7.53 -14.67 22.43
N ASP A 111 -7.40 -15.80 21.74
CA ASP A 111 -6.52 -16.89 22.17
C ASP A 111 -5.05 -16.49 22.05
N LEU A 112 -4.66 -15.78 20.96
CA LEU A 112 -3.33 -15.21 20.81
C LEU A 112 -3.01 -14.18 21.92
N LYS A 113 -4.00 -13.37 22.33
CA LYS A 113 -3.85 -12.45 23.48
C LYS A 113 -3.63 -13.22 24.78
N ALA A 114 -4.38 -14.27 25.02
CA ALA A 114 -4.26 -15.11 26.22
C ALA A 114 -2.87 -15.78 26.28
N MET A 115 -2.32 -16.16 25.15
CA MET A 115 -0.96 -16.73 25.04
C MET A 115 0.17 -15.68 25.08
N GLY A 116 -0.15 -14.39 25.09
CA GLY A 116 0.85 -13.32 25.02
C GLY A 116 1.52 -13.14 23.65
N LEU A 117 0.97 -13.75 22.60
CA LEU A 117 1.48 -13.67 21.24
C LEU A 117 0.90 -12.48 20.45
N TYR A 118 -0.15 -11.86 20.97
CA TYR A 118 -0.79 -10.70 20.38
C TYR A 118 -1.12 -9.64 21.43
N ALA A 119 -0.71 -8.42 21.18
CA ALA A 119 -1.08 -7.26 21.97
C ALA A 119 -1.80 -6.25 21.10
N SER A 120 -2.96 -5.81 21.52
CA SER A 120 -3.66 -4.70 20.87
C SER A 120 -4.18 -3.74 21.92
N ARG A 121 -4.08 -2.46 21.63
CA ARG A 121 -4.67 -1.39 22.42
C ARG A 121 -5.87 -0.86 21.66
N SER A 122 -7.05 -0.94 22.27
CA SER A 122 -8.23 -0.23 21.77
C SER A 122 -8.06 1.25 22.12
N LEU A 123 -8.20 2.11 21.12
CA LEU A 123 -8.29 3.54 21.33
C LEU A 123 -9.73 3.89 21.67
N SER A 124 -9.92 4.77 22.64
CA SER A 124 -11.22 5.40 22.87
C SER A 124 -11.39 6.54 21.88
N PHE A 125 -12.56 6.61 21.28
CA PHE A 125 -12.97 7.76 20.46
C PHE A 125 -13.85 8.73 21.25
N GLU A 126 -13.91 8.58 22.57
CA GLU A 126 -14.63 9.51 23.43
C GLU A 126 -13.98 10.89 23.35
N GLY A 127 -14.79 11.91 23.06
CA GLY A 127 -14.32 13.29 22.86
C GLY A 127 -13.73 13.58 21.48
N VAL A 128 -13.78 12.61 20.55
CA VAL A 128 -13.43 12.85 19.13
C VAL A 128 -14.66 13.34 18.39
N GLU A 129 -14.56 14.52 17.80
CA GLU A 129 -15.53 15.07 16.88
C GLU A 129 -15.10 14.77 15.45
N TYR A 130 -16.05 14.45 14.59
CA TYR A 130 -15.83 14.17 13.19
C TYR A 130 -16.62 15.14 12.32
N GLU A 131 -15.90 15.87 11.47
CA GLU A 131 -16.49 16.82 10.52
C GLU A 131 -15.99 16.52 9.10
N ILE A 132 -16.88 16.68 8.13
CA ILE A 132 -16.54 16.57 6.71
C ILE A 132 -16.36 17.98 6.18
N LEU A 133 -15.11 18.33 5.82
CA LEU A 133 -14.82 19.58 5.14
C LEU A 133 -15.11 19.41 3.64
N GLU A 134 -16.18 20.01 3.16
CA GLU A 134 -16.54 20.02 1.75
C GLU A 134 -15.84 21.17 1.01
N HIS A 135 -15.29 20.87 -0.14
CA HIS A 135 -14.77 21.86 -1.08
C HIS A 135 -15.67 21.92 -2.32
N ALA A 136 -16.37 23.05 -2.50
CA ALA A 136 -17.10 23.32 -3.72
C ALA A 136 -16.13 23.75 -4.83
N LEU A 137 -16.12 23.01 -5.95
CA LEU A 137 -15.31 23.38 -7.10
C LEU A 137 -15.78 24.71 -7.71
N THR A 138 -14.84 25.57 -8.06
CA THR A 138 -15.12 26.78 -8.83
C THR A 138 -15.45 26.43 -10.29
N GLU A 139 -16.11 27.34 -11.01
CA GLU A 139 -16.40 27.15 -12.44
C GLU A 139 -15.14 26.90 -13.27
N GLU A 140 -14.03 27.54 -12.89
CA GLU A 140 -12.75 27.32 -13.55
C GLU A 140 -12.19 25.92 -13.26
N GLN A 141 -12.26 25.47 -12.02
CA GLN A 141 -11.82 24.12 -11.62
C GLN A 141 -12.66 23.05 -12.33
N VAL A 142 -13.97 23.26 -12.47
CA VAL A 142 -14.85 22.37 -13.24
C VAL A 142 -14.41 22.31 -14.70
N ARG A 143 -14.19 23.47 -15.34
CA ARG A 143 -13.71 23.51 -16.74
C ARG A 143 -12.38 22.79 -16.93
N ILE A 144 -11.44 22.98 -16.01
CA ILE A 144 -10.14 22.30 -16.06
C ILE A 144 -10.33 20.78 -15.92
N TYR A 145 -11.12 20.36 -14.93
CA TYR A 145 -11.40 18.93 -14.71
C TYR A 145 -12.04 18.28 -15.94
N ASP A 146 -13.09 18.91 -16.49
CA ASP A 146 -13.81 18.40 -17.66
C ASP A 146 -12.91 18.30 -18.89
N SER A 147 -12.07 19.31 -19.14
CA SER A 147 -11.11 19.29 -20.25
C SER A 147 -10.14 18.10 -20.17
N TYR A 148 -9.64 17.79 -18.98
CA TYR A 148 -8.80 16.61 -18.78
C TYR A 148 -9.60 15.31 -18.88
N ALA A 149 -10.82 15.28 -18.35
CA ALA A 149 -11.70 14.11 -18.47
C ALA A 149 -12.00 13.77 -19.93
N GLU A 150 -12.30 14.76 -20.75
CA GLU A 150 -12.50 14.61 -22.21
C GLU A 150 -11.23 14.10 -22.90
N ALA A 151 -10.06 14.65 -22.57
CA ALA A 151 -8.79 14.19 -23.13
C ALA A 151 -8.52 12.72 -22.79
N TYR A 152 -8.70 12.33 -21.54
CA TYR A 152 -8.56 10.94 -21.11
C TYR A 152 -9.59 10.00 -21.74
N GLN A 153 -10.81 10.47 -21.97
CA GLN A 153 -11.84 9.72 -22.67
C GLN A 153 -11.45 9.45 -24.13
N VAL A 154 -10.89 10.45 -24.82
CA VAL A 154 -10.37 10.29 -26.20
C VAL A 154 -9.25 9.24 -26.23
N ILE A 155 -8.30 9.32 -25.28
CA ILE A 155 -7.21 8.35 -25.17
C ILE A 155 -7.76 6.94 -24.88
N HIS A 156 -8.69 6.84 -23.92
CA HIS A 156 -9.32 5.56 -23.56
C HIS A 156 -10.01 4.90 -24.76
N ASN A 157 -10.80 5.66 -25.50
CA ASN A 157 -11.53 5.18 -26.68
C ASN A 157 -10.61 4.74 -27.83
N ARG A 158 -9.40 5.30 -27.89
CA ARG A 158 -8.38 4.97 -28.90
C ARG A 158 -7.30 4.04 -28.43
N LEU A 159 -7.39 3.58 -27.18
CA LEU A 159 -6.34 2.75 -26.57
C LEU A 159 -6.11 1.45 -27.35
N ASP A 160 -7.16 0.80 -27.82
CA ASP A 160 -7.08 -0.42 -28.62
C ASP A 160 -6.37 -0.17 -29.96
N GLN A 161 -6.66 0.96 -30.63
CA GLN A 161 -5.95 1.36 -31.85
C GLN A 161 -4.47 1.64 -31.61
N ALA A 162 -4.15 2.28 -30.48
CA ALA A 162 -2.75 2.51 -30.09
C ALA A 162 -2.01 1.19 -29.81
N LEU A 163 -2.67 0.24 -29.15
CA LEU A 163 -2.11 -1.09 -28.90
C LEU A 163 -1.87 -1.89 -30.19
N GLU A 164 -2.72 -1.74 -31.18
CA GLU A 164 -2.50 -2.31 -32.54
C GLU A 164 -1.29 -1.68 -33.23
N ALA A 165 -1.22 -0.35 -33.21
CA ALA A 165 -0.10 0.38 -33.79
C ALA A 165 1.25 0.03 -33.16
N CYS A 166 1.27 -0.29 -31.87
CA CYS A 166 2.44 -0.77 -31.14
C CYS A 166 2.70 -2.28 -31.31
N SER A 167 1.98 -2.97 -32.19
CA SER A 167 2.09 -4.42 -32.42
C SER A 167 1.84 -5.28 -31.16
N ILE A 168 1.11 -4.77 -30.18
CA ILE A 168 0.69 -5.50 -28.97
C ILE A 168 -0.52 -6.37 -29.27
N THR A 169 -1.40 -5.89 -30.15
CA THR A 169 -2.57 -6.61 -30.66
C THR A 169 -2.59 -6.60 -32.19
N SER A 170 -3.31 -7.52 -32.82
CA SER A 170 -3.53 -7.55 -34.26
C SER A 170 -5.01 -7.74 -34.59
N ALA A 171 -5.39 -7.52 -35.83
CA ALA A 171 -6.75 -7.76 -36.32
C ALA A 171 -7.21 -9.22 -36.14
N THR A 172 -6.30 -10.18 -36.09
CA THR A 172 -6.57 -11.62 -35.91
C THR A 172 -6.49 -12.08 -34.46
N GLY A 173 -6.16 -11.19 -33.52
CA GLY A 173 -6.10 -11.48 -32.10
C GLY A 173 -5.01 -10.73 -31.35
N THR A 174 -4.89 -11.02 -30.06
CA THR A 174 -3.88 -10.43 -29.20
C THR A 174 -2.57 -11.20 -29.32
N LEU A 175 -1.51 -10.57 -29.78
CA LEU A 175 -0.17 -11.15 -29.88
C LEU A 175 0.42 -11.46 -28.51
N ASN A 176 0.11 -10.62 -27.52
CA ASN A 176 0.54 -10.80 -26.14
C ASN A 176 -0.56 -10.31 -25.17
N LYS A 177 -1.34 -11.27 -24.62
CA LYS A 177 -2.42 -10.94 -23.67
C LYS A 177 -1.91 -10.22 -22.42
N ASN A 178 -0.74 -10.61 -21.91
CA ASN A 178 -0.17 -10.00 -20.71
C ASN A 178 0.27 -8.57 -20.99
N ALA A 179 0.84 -8.27 -22.14
CA ALA A 179 1.23 -6.91 -22.53
C ALA A 179 -0.01 -6.00 -22.71
N LYS A 180 -1.09 -6.51 -23.30
CA LYS A 180 -2.35 -5.76 -23.41
C LYS A 180 -2.94 -5.43 -22.03
N ALA A 181 -3.02 -6.42 -21.16
CA ALA A 181 -3.54 -6.23 -19.80
C ALA A 181 -2.64 -5.27 -18.99
N ALA A 182 -1.34 -5.40 -19.10
CA ALA A 182 -0.38 -4.51 -18.43
C ALA A 182 -0.50 -3.05 -18.94
N ALA A 183 -0.62 -2.84 -20.24
CA ALA A 183 -0.78 -1.51 -20.82
C ALA A 183 -2.08 -0.83 -20.37
N ARG A 184 -3.20 -1.57 -20.36
CA ARG A 184 -4.47 -1.07 -19.84
C ARG A 184 -4.41 -0.75 -18.35
N SER A 185 -3.83 -1.65 -17.55
CA SER A 185 -3.66 -1.43 -16.11
C SER A 185 -2.77 -0.23 -15.83
N ALA A 186 -1.68 -0.05 -16.59
CA ALA A 186 -0.80 1.11 -16.46
C ALA A 186 -1.53 2.41 -16.81
N PHE A 187 -2.32 2.42 -17.88
CA PHE A 187 -3.14 3.58 -18.26
C PHE A 187 -4.15 3.94 -17.18
N GLU A 188 -4.92 2.98 -16.66
CA GLU A 188 -5.91 3.20 -15.60
C GLU A 188 -5.25 3.70 -14.30
N SER A 189 -4.12 3.12 -13.93
CA SER A 189 -3.36 3.55 -12.75
C SER A 189 -2.82 4.97 -12.90
N THR A 190 -2.35 5.34 -14.10
CA THR A 190 -1.87 6.68 -14.38
C THR A 190 -3.01 7.70 -14.36
N LYS A 191 -4.14 7.36 -14.98
CA LYS A 191 -5.35 8.17 -14.94
C LYS A 191 -5.83 8.43 -13.51
N GLN A 192 -5.93 7.40 -12.69
CA GLN A 192 -6.32 7.54 -11.28
C GLN A 192 -5.37 8.44 -10.50
N ARG A 193 -4.06 8.24 -10.65
CA ARG A 193 -3.06 9.10 -10.01
C ARG A 193 -3.20 10.56 -10.42
N PHE A 194 -3.34 10.80 -11.73
CA PHE A 194 -3.50 12.15 -12.26
C PHE A 194 -4.71 12.86 -11.64
N PHE A 195 -5.90 12.25 -11.69
CA PHE A 195 -7.11 12.88 -11.14
C PHE A 195 -7.04 13.02 -9.61
N ASN A 196 -6.43 12.10 -8.90
CA ASN A 196 -6.21 12.24 -7.46
C ASN A 196 -5.33 13.46 -7.14
N HIS A 197 -4.25 13.67 -7.88
CA HIS A 197 -3.39 14.85 -7.71
C HIS A 197 -4.12 16.15 -8.09
N LEU A 198 -4.83 16.15 -9.21
CA LEU A 198 -5.60 17.29 -9.66
C LEU A 198 -6.63 17.73 -8.60
N LEU A 199 -7.44 16.79 -8.11
CA LEU A 199 -8.43 17.06 -7.06
C LEU A 199 -7.80 17.47 -5.74
N THR A 200 -6.68 16.88 -5.35
CA THR A 200 -5.93 17.28 -4.16
C THR A 200 -5.44 18.72 -4.28
N SER A 201 -4.88 19.09 -5.43
CA SER A 201 -4.47 20.46 -5.72
C SER A 201 -5.63 21.45 -5.64
N MET A 202 -6.78 21.10 -6.22
CA MET A 202 -7.98 21.95 -6.19
C MET A 202 -8.53 22.18 -4.78
N LYS A 203 -8.40 21.18 -3.87
CA LYS A 203 -8.86 21.24 -2.48
C LYS A 203 -7.89 21.97 -1.56
N THR A 204 -6.63 22.05 -1.93
CA THR A 204 -5.55 22.60 -1.08
C THR A 204 -5.84 23.99 -0.51
N PRO A 205 -6.33 24.99 -1.27
CA PRO A 205 -6.61 26.31 -0.73
C PRO A 205 -7.64 26.30 0.40
N THR A 206 -8.71 25.52 0.28
CA THR A 206 -9.73 25.37 1.33
C THR A 206 -9.15 24.73 2.57
N LEU A 207 -8.36 23.65 2.41
CA LEU A 207 -7.70 22.98 3.52
C LEU A 207 -6.73 23.91 4.26
N ILE A 208 -5.91 24.68 3.54
CA ILE A 208 -4.99 25.67 4.14
C ILE A 208 -5.77 26.73 4.94
N GLY A 209 -6.90 27.20 4.40
CA GLY A 209 -7.78 28.13 5.11
C GLY A 209 -8.25 27.57 6.46
N THR A 210 -8.74 26.34 6.47
CA THR A 210 -9.19 25.66 7.69
C THR A 210 -8.05 25.45 8.67
N ILE A 211 -6.89 24.96 8.21
CA ILE A 211 -5.72 24.76 9.07
C ILE A 211 -5.28 26.07 9.73
N ASN A 212 -5.26 27.16 8.97
CA ASN A 212 -4.89 28.47 9.52
C ASN A 212 -5.87 28.94 10.59
N GLN A 213 -7.16 28.66 10.42
CA GLN A 213 -8.18 28.97 11.42
C GLN A 213 -7.97 28.13 12.68
N ASP A 214 -7.80 26.81 12.54
CA ASP A 214 -7.56 25.89 13.67
C ASP A 214 -6.32 26.29 14.46
N VAL A 215 -5.24 26.66 13.78
CA VAL A 215 -4.00 27.13 14.43
C VAL A 215 -4.23 28.47 15.15
N ALA A 216 -5.01 29.38 14.57
CA ALA A 216 -5.35 30.66 15.21
C ALA A 216 -6.23 30.45 16.47
N ASP A 217 -7.06 29.41 16.47
CA ASP A 217 -7.89 29.02 17.61
C ASP A 217 -7.11 28.21 18.67
N GLY A 218 -5.82 27.99 18.46
CA GLY A 218 -4.90 27.34 19.40
C GLY A 218 -4.84 25.83 19.28
N HIS A 219 -5.36 25.25 18.20
CA HIS A 219 -5.29 23.81 17.91
C HIS A 219 -4.00 23.44 17.18
N ALA A 220 -3.56 22.20 17.31
CA ALA A 220 -2.49 21.63 16.51
C ALA A 220 -3.09 20.85 15.32
N ALA A 221 -2.68 21.20 14.10
CA ALA A 221 -3.14 20.53 12.88
C ALA A 221 -2.16 19.44 12.44
N ILE A 222 -2.67 18.22 12.20
CA ILE A 222 -1.92 17.12 11.59
C ILE A 222 -2.58 16.81 10.27
N VAL A 223 -1.81 16.93 9.17
CA VAL A 223 -2.32 16.70 7.81
C VAL A 223 -1.81 15.37 7.28
N GLN A 224 -2.73 14.48 6.95
CA GLN A 224 -2.42 13.23 6.27
C GLN A 224 -2.73 13.34 4.79
N LEU A 225 -1.73 13.14 3.95
CA LEU A 225 -1.86 13.16 2.49
C LEU A 225 -1.89 11.73 1.94
N ILE A 226 -2.76 11.48 0.98
CA ILE A 226 -2.84 10.18 0.27
C ILE A 226 -1.59 9.96 -0.60
N SER A 227 -1.06 11.04 -1.17
CA SER A 227 0.16 11.05 -1.98
C SER A 227 0.89 12.36 -1.79
N THR A 228 2.18 12.27 -1.57
CA THR A 228 3.05 13.44 -1.39
C THR A 228 3.66 13.93 -2.70
N GLY A 229 3.52 13.16 -3.80
CA GLY A 229 4.26 13.45 -5.03
C GLY A 229 5.79 13.41 -4.85
N GLN A 230 6.29 12.80 -3.77
CA GLN A 230 7.70 12.85 -3.36
C GLN A 230 8.68 12.53 -4.49
N SER A 231 8.42 11.48 -5.26
CA SER A 231 9.29 11.07 -6.37
C SER A 231 9.37 12.12 -7.49
N ILE A 232 8.31 12.90 -7.68
CA ILE A 232 8.26 13.98 -8.68
C ILE A 232 8.99 15.20 -8.15
N THR A 233 8.75 15.53 -6.89
CA THR A 233 9.42 16.63 -6.19
C THR A 233 10.94 16.37 -6.12
N GLU A 234 11.37 15.16 -5.76
CA GLU A 234 12.78 14.77 -5.72
C GLU A 234 13.43 14.87 -7.10
N ARG A 235 12.74 14.47 -8.16
CA ARG A 235 13.23 14.61 -9.53
C ARG A 235 13.42 16.07 -9.91
N ARG A 236 12.48 16.93 -9.58
CA ARG A 236 12.58 18.37 -9.82
C ARG A 236 13.68 19.02 -9.01
N LEU A 237 13.78 18.67 -7.73
CA LEU A 237 14.85 19.20 -6.88
C LEU A 237 16.23 18.76 -7.35
N ALA A 238 16.38 17.57 -7.95
CA ALA A 238 17.63 17.10 -8.52
C ALA A 238 18.09 17.92 -9.74
N GLU A 239 17.16 18.59 -10.43
CA GLU A 239 17.43 19.46 -11.58
C GLU A 239 17.80 20.88 -11.17
N ILE A 240 17.62 21.27 -9.91
CA ILE A 240 17.77 22.63 -9.40
C ILE A 240 18.93 22.69 -8.40
N PRO A 241 19.82 23.69 -8.50
CA PRO A 241 20.89 23.86 -7.53
C PRO A 241 20.37 24.02 -6.10
N THR A 242 20.99 23.35 -5.13
CA THR A 242 20.58 23.35 -3.71
C THR A 242 20.49 24.74 -3.08
N VAL A 243 21.21 25.72 -3.61
CA VAL A 243 21.19 27.12 -3.12
C VAL A 243 19.85 27.79 -3.41
N GLU A 244 19.08 27.29 -4.38
CA GLU A 244 17.81 27.87 -4.82
C GLU A 244 16.60 27.20 -4.17
N TRP A 245 16.80 26.15 -3.35
CA TRP A 245 15.72 25.34 -2.78
C TRP A 245 14.77 26.11 -1.84
N ASN A 246 15.21 27.18 -1.22
CA ASN A 246 14.39 27.97 -0.28
C ASN A 246 13.33 28.85 -0.96
N ASP A 247 13.47 29.12 -2.26
CA ASP A 247 12.58 30.01 -3.02
C ASP A 247 11.82 29.30 -4.15
N ILE A 248 11.83 27.96 -4.14
CA ILE A 248 11.24 27.19 -5.24
C ILE A 248 9.74 27.00 -5.01
N GLN A 249 8.94 27.46 -5.96
CA GLN A 249 7.61 26.93 -6.20
C GLN A 249 7.73 25.70 -7.11
N VAL A 250 7.52 24.52 -6.55
CA VAL A 250 7.50 23.28 -7.32
C VAL A 250 6.11 23.11 -7.92
N ASP A 251 5.92 23.62 -9.12
CA ASP A 251 4.73 23.34 -9.91
C ASP A 251 4.88 21.97 -10.59
N VAL A 252 4.03 21.03 -10.18
CA VAL A 252 3.94 19.71 -10.81
C VAL A 252 2.97 19.79 -11.97
N THR A 253 3.48 19.69 -13.18
CA THR A 253 2.64 19.72 -14.37
C THR A 253 1.99 18.35 -14.65
N PRO A 254 0.84 18.30 -15.34
CA PRO A 254 0.21 17.03 -15.75
C PRO A 254 1.11 16.10 -16.56
N ARG A 255 2.15 16.65 -17.20
CA ARG A 255 3.12 15.89 -17.98
C ARG A 255 4.07 15.08 -17.10
N GLU A 256 4.23 15.47 -15.83
CA GLU A 256 5.17 14.89 -14.88
C GLU A 256 4.52 13.82 -13.99
N ILE A 257 3.19 13.77 -13.96
CA ILE A 257 2.38 12.76 -13.29
C ILE A 257 2.16 11.55 -14.21
#